data_581cf9434a63fb8f3cdc4bdac01c3e16
#
_entry.id   581cf9434a63fb8f3cdc4bdac01c3e16
#
_cell.length_a   1.000
_cell.length_b   1.000
_cell.length_c   1.000
_cell.angle_alpha   90.00
_cell.angle_beta   90.00
_cell.angle_gamma   90.00
#
_symmetry.space_group_name_H-M   'P 1'
#
loop_
_entity.id
_entity.type
_entity.pdbx_description
1 polymer ?
#
loop_
_entity_poly.entity_id
_entity_poly.type
_entity_poly.pdbx_seq_one_letter_code
_entity_poly.pdbx_strand_id
1 'polypeptide(L)'
;MITTVTFNPSLDYYVTVDNFRPGATNRTTSELLLPGGKGVNVSTVLSRLGIPNRAVYFSAGFVGEEITRLLSDEGIETVPIRVEKGVSRLNMKLRSASGSALENGFLSEAAEDTEINGMGPDIPPEKIEELMQLLSKLEDGDTLVLGGTIPGALPATIYRDILERVSGRKLRVVVDATKSLLLDTLDCHPFLIKPNHHELAEIFDFEPDPKTVEGRDEIIHYMMSLQNKGAQNVLCSMGADGAILLTDTWEVFIAPVFQGKVISAVGSGDSMVAGFLAGLDEKKDMEYALRLGSAAGSAGAFSRGLADGETIRKLAGV
;
A
#
# COMPACT_ATOMS: atom_id res chain seq x y z
N MET A 1 10.25 -16.04 2.77
CA MET A 1 8.80 -15.74 2.88
C MET A 1 8.59 -14.23 2.96
N ILE A 2 7.50 -13.68 2.36
CA ILE A 2 7.13 -12.27 2.55
C ILE A 2 6.00 -12.21 3.57
N THR A 3 6.18 -11.42 4.64
CA THR A 3 5.18 -11.19 5.69
C THR A 3 4.78 -9.72 5.69
N THR A 4 3.50 -9.43 5.50
CA THR A 4 2.96 -8.07 5.61
C THR A 4 2.29 -7.86 6.96
N VAL A 5 2.39 -6.66 7.53
CA VAL A 5 1.70 -6.28 8.76
C VAL A 5 0.75 -5.12 8.51
N THR A 6 -0.51 -5.28 8.92
CA THR A 6 -1.53 -4.24 8.83
C THR A 6 -2.17 -4.01 10.19
N PHE A 7 -1.92 -2.85 10.79
CA PHE A 7 -2.48 -2.51 12.10
C PHE A 7 -3.98 -2.25 12.06
N ASN A 8 -4.45 -1.65 11.00
CA ASN A 8 -5.85 -1.23 10.90
C ASN A 8 -6.45 -1.60 9.53
N PRO A 9 -6.62 -2.91 9.24
CA PRO A 9 -7.24 -3.35 8.00
C PRO A 9 -8.68 -2.88 7.92
N SER A 10 -9.19 -2.76 6.70
CA SER A 10 -10.57 -2.35 6.45
C SER A 10 -11.30 -3.33 5.54
N LEU A 11 -12.62 -3.32 5.66
CA LEU A 11 -13.52 -3.79 4.62
C LEU A 11 -14.05 -2.55 3.89
N ASP A 12 -13.64 -2.36 2.65
CA ASP A 12 -14.01 -1.21 1.86
C ASP A 12 -15.29 -1.52 1.07
N TYR A 13 -16.37 -0.82 1.41
CA TYR A 13 -17.67 -0.94 0.77
C TYR A 13 -17.82 0.16 -0.29
N TYR A 14 -17.62 -0.23 -1.53
CA TYR A 14 -17.83 0.64 -2.69
C TYR A 14 -19.29 0.63 -3.11
N VAL A 15 -19.92 1.78 -3.11
CA VAL A 15 -21.33 1.94 -3.52
C VAL A 15 -21.44 3.04 -4.59
N THR A 16 -22.26 2.78 -5.60
CA THR A 16 -22.67 3.80 -6.57
C THR A 16 -24.13 4.17 -6.32
N VAL A 17 -24.40 5.45 -6.30
CA VAL A 17 -25.76 6.00 -6.12
C VAL A 17 -25.99 7.04 -7.19
N ASP A 18 -27.09 6.94 -7.92
CA ASP A 18 -27.47 7.96 -8.89
C ASP A 18 -28.07 9.17 -8.18
N ASN A 19 -27.50 10.34 -8.45
CA ASN A 19 -27.95 11.61 -7.89
C ASN A 19 -28.05 11.57 -6.34
N PHE A 20 -26.99 11.22 -5.66
CA PHE A 20 -26.93 11.16 -4.20
C PHE A 20 -27.43 12.47 -3.58
N ARG A 21 -28.34 12.35 -2.59
CA ARG A 21 -28.91 13.48 -1.86
C ARG A 21 -28.77 13.27 -0.37
N PRO A 22 -28.00 14.10 0.35
CA PRO A 22 -27.96 14.08 1.79
C PRO A 22 -29.37 14.30 2.40
N GLY A 23 -29.68 13.56 3.49
CA GLY A 23 -30.98 13.68 4.16
C GLY A 23 -32.17 12.99 3.47
N ALA A 24 -31.94 12.29 2.35
CA ALA A 24 -32.95 11.54 1.61
C ALA A 24 -32.63 10.02 1.63
N THR A 25 -33.63 9.22 1.29
CA THR A 25 -33.39 7.79 1.01
C THR A 25 -32.75 7.65 -0.36
N ASN A 26 -31.51 7.17 -0.39
CA ASN A 26 -30.78 6.84 -1.60
C ASN A 26 -30.77 5.31 -1.78
N ARG A 27 -30.73 4.85 -3.03
CA ARG A 27 -30.60 3.43 -3.36
C ARG A 27 -29.37 3.22 -4.20
N THR A 28 -28.61 2.18 -3.89
CA THR A 28 -27.41 1.80 -4.63
C THR A 28 -27.77 1.23 -5.98
N THR A 29 -26.96 1.51 -6.99
CA THR A 29 -27.04 0.92 -8.33
C THR A 29 -25.92 -0.09 -8.56
N SER A 30 -24.86 -0.04 -7.74
CA SER A 30 -23.75 -1.00 -7.74
C SER A 30 -23.13 -1.08 -6.36
N GLU A 31 -22.71 -2.27 -5.97
CA GLU A 31 -22.07 -2.56 -4.70
C GLU A 31 -20.89 -3.49 -4.88
N LEU A 32 -19.80 -3.25 -4.13
CA LEU A 32 -18.62 -4.12 -4.12
C LEU A 32 -17.94 -4.03 -2.75
N LEU A 33 -17.58 -5.19 -2.18
CA LEU A 33 -16.83 -5.31 -0.94
C LEU A 33 -15.42 -5.81 -1.25
N LEU A 34 -14.41 -5.07 -0.79
CA LEU A 34 -13.00 -5.44 -0.95
C LEU A 34 -12.26 -5.33 0.39
N PRO A 35 -11.35 -6.25 0.69
CA PRO A 35 -10.43 -6.05 1.81
C PRO A 35 -9.47 -4.91 1.49
N GLY A 36 -9.14 -4.10 2.50
CA GLY A 36 -8.27 -2.94 2.36
C GLY A 36 -7.28 -2.80 3.51
N GLY A 37 -6.37 -1.85 3.34
CA GLY A 37 -5.24 -1.60 4.21
C GLY A 37 -3.92 -1.92 3.50
N LYS A 38 -2.88 -1.10 3.70
CA LYS A 38 -1.67 -1.14 2.87
C LYS A 38 -1.02 -2.54 2.82
N GLY A 39 -0.75 -3.17 3.96
CA GLY A 39 -0.18 -4.52 3.97
C GLY A 39 -1.11 -5.59 3.37
N VAL A 40 -2.43 -5.45 3.58
CA VAL A 40 -3.44 -6.31 2.93
C VAL A 40 -3.40 -6.16 1.41
N ASN A 41 -3.33 -4.92 0.90
CA ASN A 41 -3.22 -4.66 -0.52
C ASN A 41 -1.93 -5.24 -1.12
N VAL A 42 -0.80 -5.08 -0.43
CA VAL A 42 0.48 -5.69 -0.83
C VAL A 42 0.35 -7.20 -0.91
N SER A 43 -0.22 -7.86 0.12
CA SER A 43 -0.43 -9.31 0.13
C SER A 43 -1.33 -9.79 -1.01
N THR A 44 -2.41 -9.08 -1.30
CA THR A 44 -3.33 -9.41 -2.39
C THR A 44 -2.63 -9.37 -3.75
N VAL A 45 -1.88 -8.30 -4.03
CA VAL A 45 -1.16 -8.18 -5.31
C VAL A 45 -0.03 -9.21 -5.42
N LEU A 46 0.71 -9.49 -4.33
CA LEU A 46 1.71 -10.56 -4.30
C LEU A 46 1.08 -11.92 -4.65
N SER A 47 -0.07 -12.26 -4.04
CA SER A 47 -0.77 -13.51 -4.32
C SER A 47 -1.20 -13.59 -5.79
N ARG A 48 -1.76 -12.51 -6.35
CA ARG A 48 -2.15 -12.43 -7.77
C ARG A 48 -0.97 -12.54 -8.74
N LEU A 49 0.24 -12.13 -8.30
CA LEU A 49 1.49 -12.33 -9.04
C LEU A 49 2.11 -13.73 -8.84
N GLY A 50 1.49 -14.58 -8.01
CA GLY A 50 1.97 -15.94 -7.73
C GLY A 50 3.09 -16.00 -6.68
N ILE A 51 3.29 -14.95 -5.90
CA ILE A 51 4.32 -14.89 -4.85
C ILE A 51 3.73 -15.32 -3.51
N PRO A 52 4.21 -16.43 -2.91
CA PRO A 52 3.76 -16.86 -1.58
C PRO A 52 4.05 -15.80 -0.53
N ASN A 53 3.01 -15.46 0.23
CA ASN A 53 3.11 -14.45 1.26
C ASN A 53 2.15 -14.73 2.42
N ARG A 54 2.39 -14.05 3.55
CA ARG A 54 1.61 -14.13 4.77
C ARG A 54 1.13 -12.76 5.18
N ALA A 55 -0.17 -12.61 5.43
CA ALA A 55 -0.77 -11.38 5.94
C ALA A 55 -1.02 -11.50 7.45
N VAL A 56 -0.33 -10.69 8.25
CA VAL A 56 -0.55 -10.51 9.69
C VAL A 56 -1.33 -9.21 9.91
N TYR A 57 -2.43 -9.25 10.61
CA TYR A 57 -3.27 -8.08 10.85
C TYR A 57 -4.13 -8.22 12.10
N PHE A 58 -4.55 -7.08 12.68
CA PHE A 58 -5.50 -7.08 13.79
C PHE A 58 -6.92 -7.21 13.26
N SER A 59 -7.69 -8.11 13.86
CA SER A 59 -9.03 -8.50 13.39
C SER A 59 -10.03 -8.42 14.53
N ALA A 60 -11.16 -7.71 14.32
CA ALA A 60 -12.21 -7.57 15.31
C ALA A 60 -13.61 -7.70 14.68
N GLY A 61 -14.48 -8.45 15.36
CA GLY A 61 -15.88 -8.62 15.00
C GLY A 61 -16.09 -9.18 13.59
N PHE A 62 -17.34 -9.10 13.10
CA PHE A 62 -17.73 -9.68 11.80
C PHE A 62 -16.97 -9.11 10.61
N VAL A 63 -16.56 -7.83 10.66
CA VAL A 63 -15.77 -7.19 9.60
C VAL A 63 -14.39 -7.84 9.50
N GLY A 64 -13.73 -8.10 10.65
CA GLY A 64 -12.46 -8.80 10.67
C GLY A 64 -12.54 -10.24 10.16
N GLU A 65 -13.65 -10.94 10.45
CA GLU A 65 -13.92 -12.28 9.93
C GLU A 65 -14.11 -12.28 8.42
N GLU A 66 -14.83 -11.28 7.88
CA GLU A 66 -15.03 -11.16 6.42
C GLU A 66 -13.74 -10.79 5.69
N ILE A 67 -12.92 -9.91 6.26
CA ILE A 67 -11.57 -9.62 5.72
C ILE A 67 -10.75 -10.92 5.65
N THR A 68 -10.76 -11.73 6.72
CA THR A 68 -10.03 -13.00 6.76
C THR A 68 -10.52 -13.96 5.69
N ARG A 69 -11.84 -14.08 5.50
CA ARG A 69 -12.45 -14.93 4.47
C ARG A 69 -12.02 -14.49 3.08
N LEU A 70 -12.13 -13.19 2.76
CA LEU A 70 -11.77 -12.65 1.45
C LEU A 70 -10.28 -12.86 1.12
N LEU A 71 -9.38 -12.66 2.10
CA LEU A 71 -7.95 -12.90 1.92
C LEU A 71 -7.63 -14.40 1.72
N SER A 72 -8.33 -15.27 2.43
CA SER A 72 -8.18 -16.72 2.26
C SER A 72 -8.67 -17.18 0.88
N ASP A 73 -9.73 -16.58 0.36
CA ASP A 73 -10.25 -16.85 -1.00
C ASP A 73 -9.23 -16.41 -2.10
N GLU A 74 -8.40 -15.40 -1.82
CA GLU A 74 -7.27 -14.98 -2.68
C GLU A 74 -6.03 -15.88 -2.51
N GLY A 75 -6.10 -16.93 -1.70
CA GLY A 75 -4.99 -17.88 -1.48
C GLY A 75 -3.87 -17.35 -0.57
N ILE A 76 -4.13 -16.33 0.22
CA ILE A 76 -3.14 -15.72 1.13
C ILE A 76 -3.13 -16.49 2.45
N GLU A 77 -1.93 -16.78 2.97
CA GLU A 77 -1.79 -17.28 4.35
C GLU A 77 -2.16 -16.16 5.33
N THR A 78 -3.31 -16.30 6.00
CA THR A 78 -3.82 -15.30 6.92
C THR A 78 -3.45 -15.59 8.36
N VAL A 79 -2.94 -14.58 9.08
CA VAL A 79 -2.61 -14.65 10.51
C VAL A 79 -3.31 -13.50 11.25
N PRO A 80 -4.63 -13.62 11.51
CA PRO A 80 -5.37 -12.59 12.23
C PRO A 80 -5.04 -12.61 13.72
N ILE A 81 -4.58 -11.48 14.26
CA ILE A 81 -4.48 -11.24 15.69
C ILE A 81 -5.84 -10.74 16.16
N ARG A 82 -6.58 -11.58 16.86
CA ARG A 82 -7.96 -11.28 17.26
C ARG A 82 -8.00 -10.28 18.40
N VAL A 83 -8.78 -9.21 18.20
CA VAL A 83 -9.12 -8.20 19.20
C VAL A 83 -10.57 -8.45 19.62
N GLU A 84 -10.79 -8.66 20.92
CA GLU A 84 -12.08 -9.13 21.46
C GLU A 84 -13.16 -8.03 21.44
N LYS A 85 -12.75 -6.75 21.47
CA LYS A 85 -13.68 -5.62 21.53
C LYS A 85 -13.61 -4.78 20.27
N GLY A 86 -14.76 -4.23 19.87
CA GLY A 86 -14.84 -3.36 18.69
C GLY A 86 -15.08 -4.14 17.40
N VAL A 87 -14.87 -3.45 16.30
CA VAL A 87 -15.07 -3.95 14.94
C VAL A 87 -13.92 -3.43 14.08
N SER A 88 -13.33 -4.24 13.23
CA SER A 88 -12.38 -3.79 12.20
C SER A 88 -13.02 -2.71 11.34
N ARG A 89 -12.20 -1.89 10.71
CA ARG A 89 -12.71 -0.75 9.93
C ARG A 89 -13.67 -1.20 8.84
N LEU A 90 -14.81 -0.54 8.77
CA LEU A 90 -15.70 -0.56 7.61
C LEU A 90 -15.64 0.85 6.99
N ASN A 91 -15.13 0.94 5.77
CA ASN A 91 -15.07 2.19 5.04
C ASN A 91 -16.16 2.18 3.96
N MET A 92 -16.84 3.29 3.78
CA MET A 92 -17.77 3.50 2.69
C MET A 92 -17.10 4.38 1.62
N LYS A 93 -17.05 3.89 0.39
CA LYS A 93 -16.58 4.60 -0.80
C LYS A 93 -17.80 4.89 -1.67
N LEU A 94 -18.40 6.05 -1.47
CA LEU A 94 -19.62 6.46 -2.16
C LEU A 94 -19.27 7.21 -3.44
N ARG A 95 -19.70 6.69 -4.58
CA ARG A 95 -19.67 7.39 -5.87
C ARG A 95 -21.05 7.91 -6.23
N SER A 96 -21.18 9.22 -6.35
CA SER A 96 -22.39 9.87 -6.85
C SER A 96 -22.28 10.03 -8.37
N ALA A 97 -23.11 9.31 -9.13
CA ALA A 97 -23.25 9.56 -10.56
C ALA A 97 -24.25 10.68 -10.77
N SER A 98 -23.79 11.86 -11.22
CA SER A 98 -24.67 12.96 -11.63
C SER A 98 -25.34 12.59 -12.97
N GLY A 99 -26.68 12.63 -13.00
CA GLY A 99 -27.46 12.20 -14.17
C GLY A 99 -27.19 13.04 -15.40
N SER A 100 -26.32 12.59 -16.25
CA SER A 100 -26.42 12.67 -17.68
C SER A 100 -25.43 11.72 -18.32
N ALA A 101 -26.00 10.77 -19.02
CA ALA A 101 -25.36 9.94 -20.03
C ALA A 101 -24.49 8.78 -19.55
N LEU A 102 -25.11 7.65 -19.43
CA LEU A 102 -24.55 6.42 -19.95
C LEU A 102 -24.35 6.58 -21.47
N GLU A 103 -23.39 7.38 -21.90
CA GLU A 103 -22.85 7.27 -23.24
C GLU A 103 -21.77 6.22 -23.23
N ASN A 104 -22.07 5.07 -23.82
CA ASN A 104 -21.17 3.93 -24.02
C ASN A 104 -20.74 3.16 -22.74
N GLY A 105 -21.55 3.11 -21.68
CA GLY A 105 -21.24 2.31 -20.49
C GLY A 105 -20.14 2.86 -19.59
N PHE A 106 -19.65 4.07 -19.82
CA PHE A 106 -18.66 4.76 -19.03
C PHE A 106 -19.26 5.96 -18.27
N LEU A 107 -18.93 6.06 -16.97
CA LEU A 107 -19.31 7.17 -16.14
C LEU A 107 -18.65 8.46 -16.66
N SER A 108 -19.45 9.55 -16.80
CA SER A 108 -18.91 10.86 -17.16
C SER A 108 -17.96 11.41 -16.07
N GLU A 109 -17.11 12.36 -16.44
CA GLU A 109 -16.10 13.00 -15.59
C GLU A 109 -16.65 13.80 -14.38
N ALA A 110 -17.95 13.73 -14.13
CA ALA A 110 -18.65 14.48 -13.08
C ALA A 110 -19.09 13.60 -11.88
N ALA A 111 -18.50 12.42 -11.68
CA ALA A 111 -18.79 11.63 -10.50
C ALA A 111 -18.00 12.15 -9.29
N GLU A 112 -18.69 12.51 -8.22
CA GLU A 112 -18.08 12.90 -6.95
C GLU A 112 -17.88 11.64 -6.09
N ASP A 113 -16.64 11.41 -5.66
CA ASP A 113 -16.30 10.34 -4.74
C ASP A 113 -16.25 10.89 -3.30
N THR A 114 -17.01 10.26 -2.40
CA THR A 114 -17.03 10.59 -0.97
C THR A 114 -16.57 9.38 -0.16
N GLU A 115 -15.63 9.59 0.75
CA GLU A 115 -15.13 8.53 1.63
C GLU A 115 -15.56 8.76 3.07
N ILE A 116 -16.13 7.73 3.70
CA ILE A 116 -16.41 7.69 5.12
C ILE A 116 -15.61 6.55 5.71
N ASN A 117 -14.57 6.90 6.46
CA ASN A 117 -13.63 5.92 6.98
C ASN A 117 -13.91 5.62 8.45
N GLY A 118 -14.13 4.34 8.78
CA GLY A 118 -14.27 3.86 10.14
C GLY A 118 -12.97 4.00 10.95
N MET A 119 -13.07 4.01 12.27
CA MET A 119 -11.91 4.15 13.17
C MET A 119 -11.14 2.85 13.36
N GLY A 120 -11.85 1.73 13.41
CA GLY A 120 -11.30 0.44 13.79
C GLY A 120 -11.28 0.21 15.30
N PRO A 121 -10.82 -0.96 15.76
CA PRO A 121 -10.77 -1.30 17.18
C PRO A 121 -9.57 -0.67 17.86
N ASP A 122 -9.67 -0.44 19.17
CA ASP A 122 -8.50 -0.19 20.01
C ASP A 122 -7.71 -1.49 20.19
N ILE A 123 -6.41 -1.43 19.93
CA ILE A 123 -5.51 -2.58 20.04
C ILE A 123 -4.88 -2.58 21.43
N PRO A 124 -5.18 -3.55 22.29
CA PRO A 124 -4.62 -3.59 23.63
C PRO A 124 -3.15 -4.05 23.61
N PRO A 125 -2.34 -3.67 24.63
CA PRO A 125 -0.90 -3.95 24.67
C PRO A 125 -0.54 -5.43 24.55
N GLU A 126 -1.34 -6.33 25.09
CA GLU A 126 -1.13 -7.78 24.99
C GLU A 126 -1.21 -8.29 23.53
N LYS A 127 -2.00 -7.63 22.66
CA LYS A 127 -2.08 -7.95 21.23
C LYS A 127 -0.87 -7.43 20.45
N ILE A 128 -0.27 -6.34 20.90
CA ILE A 128 1.01 -5.88 20.37
C ILE A 128 2.12 -6.87 20.73
N GLU A 129 2.15 -7.37 21.97
CA GLU A 129 3.13 -8.40 22.34
C GLU A 129 2.92 -9.70 21.56
N GLU A 130 1.66 -10.10 21.26
CA GLU A 130 1.35 -11.22 20.38
C GLU A 130 1.93 -11.00 18.97
N LEU A 131 1.80 -9.80 18.40
CA LEU A 131 2.45 -9.43 17.13
C LEU A 131 3.98 -9.55 17.23
N MET A 132 4.60 -9.00 18.29
CA MET A 132 6.04 -9.05 18.50
C MET A 132 6.57 -10.49 18.59
N GLN A 133 5.82 -11.39 19.22
CA GLN A 133 6.16 -12.82 19.31
C GLN A 133 6.04 -13.51 17.95
N LEU A 134 5.05 -13.16 17.13
CA LEU A 134 4.91 -13.67 15.77
C LEU A 134 6.11 -13.23 14.91
N LEU A 135 6.43 -11.94 14.94
CA LEU A 135 7.53 -11.39 14.13
C LEU A 135 8.91 -11.89 14.60
N SER A 136 9.08 -12.22 15.87
CA SER A 136 10.34 -12.81 16.36
C SER A 136 10.63 -14.21 15.79
N LYS A 137 9.67 -14.85 15.12
CA LYS A 137 9.83 -16.16 14.46
C LYS A 137 10.26 -16.04 12.98
N LEU A 138 10.34 -14.82 12.44
CA LEU A 138 10.86 -14.61 11.09
C LEU A 138 12.31 -15.10 10.99
N GLU A 139 12.69 -15.61 9.83
CA GLU A 139 14.01 -16.19 9.59
C GLU A 139 14.88 -15.27 8.73
N ASP A 140 16.19 -15.48 8.76
CA ASP A 140 17.12 -14.75 7.91
C ASP A 140 16.75 -14.93 6.43
N GLY A 141 16.69 -13.82 5.70
CA GLY A 141 16.27 -13.78 4.30
C GLY A 141 14.78 -13.57 4.09
N ASP A 142 13.95 -13.61 5.14
CA ASP A 142 12.55 -13.24 5.04
C ASP A 142 12.39 -11.73 4.74
N THR A 143 11.24 -11.39 4.17
CA THR A 143 10.86 -9.99 3.93
C THR A 143 9.73 -9.59 4.88
N LEU A 144 9.90 -8.49 5.59
CA LEU A 144 8.88 -7.88 6.43
C LEU A 144 8.40 -6.57 5.81
N VAL A 145 7.11 -6.45 5.54
CA VAL A 145 6.49 -5.23 5.01
C VAL A 145 5.64 -4.58 6.09
N LEU A 146 6.02 -3.37 6.51
CA LEU A 146 5.26 -2.53 7.42
C LEU A 146 4.61 -1.40 6.61
N GLY A 147 3.30 -1.32 6.61
CA GLY A 147 2.61 -0.31 5.81
C GLY A 147 1.30 0.17 6.43
N GLY A 148 0.97 1.42 6.14
CA GLY A 148 -0.28 2.06 6.53
C GLY A 148 -0.17 2.91 7.78
N THR A 149 -1.34 3.41 8.18
CA THR A 149 -1.51 4.19 9.41
C THR A 149 -1.64 3.28 10.61
N ILE A 150 -1.15 3.74 11.74
CA ILE A 150 -1.37 3.11 13.04
C ILE A 150 -2.58 3.72 13.73
N PRO A 151 -3.39 2.96 14.50
CA PRO A 151 -4.42 3.51 15.37
C PRO A 151 -3.84 4.53 16.34
N GLY A 152 -4.56 5.64 16.57
CA GLY A 152 -4.07 6.75 17.40
C GLY A 152 -3.80 6.42 18.88
N ALA A 153 -4.30 5.29 19.37
CA ALA A 153 -4.00 4.79 20.71
C ALA A 153 -2.60 4.13 20.85
N LEU A 154 -1.95 3.80 19.71
CA LEU A 154 -0.62 3.19 19.73
C LEU A 154 0.49 4.24 19.69
N PRO A 155 1.68 3.93 20.25
CA PRO A 155 2.83 4.81 20.18
C PRO A 155 3.22 5.11 18.72
N ALA A 156 3.57 6.36 18.44
CA ALA A 156 4.10 6.74 17.12
C ALA A 156 5.40 5.98 16.76
N THR A 157 6.08 5.42 17.74
CA THR A 157 7.32 4.65 17.61
C THR A 157 7.11 3.19 17.23
N ILE A 158 5.87 2.71 17.12
CA ILE A 158 5.59 1.27 17.02
C ILE A 158 6.32 0.57 15.86
N TYR A 159 6.53 1.24 14.72
CA TYR A 159 7.29 0.66 13.61
C TYR A 159 8.77 0.51 13.98
N ARG A 160 9.37 1.53 14.61
CA ARG A 160 10.74 1.44 15.13
C ARG A 160 10.85 0.32 16.16
N ASP A 161 9.91 0.23 17.12
CA ASP A 161 9.91 -0.78 18.16
C ASP A 161 9.87 -2.21 17.58
N ILE A 162 9.09 -2.41 16.49
CA ILE A 162 9.09 -3.67 15.72
C ILE A 162 10.46 -3.93 15.10
N LEU A 163 11.06 -2.93 14.44
CA LEU A 163 12.34 -3.10 13.76
C LEU A 163 13.47 -3.40 14.74
N GLU A 164 13.48 -2.75 15.89
CA GLU A 164 14.40 -3.05 16.98
C GLU A 164 14.22 -4.49 17.49
N ARG A 165 12.97 -4.96 17.64
CA ARG A 165 12.68 -6.34 18.08
C ARG A 165 13.22 -7.40 17.14
N VAL A 166 13.22 -7.14 15.83
CA VAL A 166 13.68 -8.08 14.79
C VAL A 166 15.11 -7.82 14.31
N SER A 167 15.82 -6.83 14.87
CA SER A 167 17.15 -6.37 14.44
C SER A 167 18.24 -7.45 14.47
N GLY A 168 18.07 -8.49 15.30
CA GLY A 168 18.98 -9.65 15.35
C GLY A 168 18.88 -10.59 14.14
N ARG A 169 18.02 -10.29 13.18
CA ARG A 169 17.76 -11.11 11.99
C ARG A 169 18.11 -10.34 10.73
N LYS A 170 18.59 -11.06 9.71
CA LYS A 170 18.90 -10.48 8.39
C LYS A 170 17.65 -10.43 7.53
N LEU A 171 16.69 -9.58 7.89
CA LEU A 171 15.44 -9.40 7.15
C LEU A 171 15.59 -8.32 6.07
N ARG A 172 14.83 -8.48 4.98
CA ARG A 172 14.55 -7.37 4.07
C ARG A 172 13.32 -6.61 4.60
N VAL A 173 13.55 -5.46 5.22
CA VAL A 173 12.47 -4.64 5.78
C VAL A 173 12.02 -3.60 4.77
N VAL A 174 10.72 -3.58 4.49
CA VAL A 174 10.06 -2.57 3.63
C VAL A 174 9.15 -1.73 4.49
N VAL A 175 9.30 -0.39 4.41
CA VAL A 175 8.45 0.55 5.14
C VAL A 175 7.71 1.46 4.16
N ASP A 176 6.39 1.37 4.14
CA ASP A 176 5.49 2.26 3.40
C ASP A 176 4.61 3.04 4.39
N ALA A 177 5.21 4.02 5.02
CA ALA A 177 4.61 4.89 6.01
C ALA A 177 4.84 6.36 5.67
N THR A 178 4.09 7.25 6.32
CA THR A 178 4.16 8.69 6.06
C THR A 178 4.89 9.45 7.17
N LYS A 179 5.53 10.56 6.80
CA LYS A 179 6.09 11.57 7.75
C LYS A 179 6.95 10.97 8.86
N SER A 180 6.58 11.28 10.12
CA SER A 180 7.35 10.87 11.30
C SER A 180 7.49 9.35 11.42
N LEU A 181 6.45 8.58 11.09
CA LEU A 181 6.52 7.11 11.12
C LEU A 181 7.62 6.55 10.23
N LEU A 182 7.81 7.14 9.04
CA LEU A 182 8.89 6.76 8.14
C LEU A 182 10.24 7.17 8.70
N LEU A 183 10.37 8.45 9.10
CA LEU A 183 11.64 9.00 9.58
C LEU A 183 12.16 8.26 10.81
N ASP A 184 11.27 7.89 11.73
CA ASP A 184 11.61 7.15 12.96
C ASP A 184 12.15 5.74 12.70
N THR A 185 11.98 5.20 11.48
CA THR A 185 12.49 3.87 11.11
C THR A 185 13.87 3.90 10.45
N LEU A 186 14.36 5.06 10.03
CA LEU A 186 15.57 5.16 9.21
C LEU A 186 16.84 4.67 9.94
N ASP A 187 16.95 4.93 11.24
CA ASP A 187 18.07 4.44 12.06
C ASP A 187 18.12 2.89 12.16
N CYS A 188 17.03 2.21 11.80
CA CYS A 188 16.96 0.75 11.70
C CYS A 188 17.37 0.20 10.33
N HIS A 189 17.83 1.05 9.43
CA HIS A 189 18.32 0.71 8.09
C HIS A 189 17.36 -0.14 7.26
N PRO A 190 16.10 0.29 7.01
CA PRO A 190 15.15 -0.46 6.20
C PRO A 190 15.72 -0.71 4.79
N PHE A 191 15.50 -1.93 4.27
CA PHE A 191 15.92 -2.32 2.93
C PHE A 191 15.28 -1.42 1.84
N LEU A 192 13.99 -1.10 2.00
CA LEU A 192 13.25 -0.25 1.07
C LEU A 192 12.29 0.66 1.83
N ILE A 193 12.27 1.92 1.47
CA ILE A 193 11.21 2.85 1.81
C ILE A 193 10.52 3.34 0.53
N LYS A 194 9.20 3.63 0.61
CA LYS A 194 8.45 4.10 -0.55
C LYS A 194 7.67 5.39 -0.26
N PRO A 195 8.26 6.57 -0.23
CA PRO A 195 7.52 7.83 -0.29
C PRO A 195 6.95 8.07 -1.70
N ASN A 196 5.89 8.86 -1.81
CA ASN A 196 5.58 9.56 -3.05
C ASN A 196 6.23 10.95 -3.05
N HIS A 197 6.25 11.63 -4.20
CA HIS A 197 6.89 12.95 -4.32
C HIS A 197 6.23 14.03 -3.44
N HIS A 198 4.94 13.93 -3.13
CA HIS A 198 4.26 14.84 -2.19
C HIS A 198 4.68 14.56 -0.74
N GLU A 199 4.76 13.29 -0.34
CA GLU A 199 5.25 12.90 0.99
C GLU A 199 6.70 13.33 1.19
N LEU A 200 7.52 13.22 0.14
CA LEU A 200 8.90 13.70 0.14
C LEU A 200 8.95 15.23 0.29
N ALA A 201 8.10 15.95 -0.47
CA ALA A 201 7.94 17.39 -0.38
C ALA A 201 7.55 17.85 1.03
N GLU A 202 6.63 17.16 1.68
CA GLU A 202 6.21 17.46 3.05
C GLU A 202 7.31 17.22 4.09
N ILE A 203 8.23 16.27 3.85
CA ILE A 203 9.37 15.98 4.74
C ILE A 203 10.44 17.08 4.65
N PHE A 204 10.71 17.59 3.45
CA PHE A 204 11.83 18.48 3.18
C PHE A 204 11.42 19.92 2.84
N ASP A 205 10.13 20.23 2.86
CA ASP A 205 9.56 21.56 2.58
C ASP A 205 10.00 22.11 1.22
N PHE A 206 9.69 21.41 0.13
CA PHE A 206 9.99 21.80 -1.24
C PHE A 206 8.79 21.52 -2.18
N GLU A 207 8.80 22.11 -3.37
CA GLU A 207 7.74 21.92 -4.38
C GLU A 207 8.28 21.19 -5.62
N PRO A 208 8.22 19.86 -5.69
CA PRO A 208 8.75 19.11 -6.80
C PRO A 208 7.90 19.24 -8.06
N ASP A 209 8.53 19.44 -9.20
CA ASP A 209 7.91 19.25 -10.51
C ASP A 209 8.50 18.01 -11.21
N PRO A 210 7.86 16.83 -11.07
CA PRO A 210 8.40 15.59 -11.62
C PRO A 210 8.44 15.56 -13.16
N LYS A 211 7.84 16.54 -13.84
CA LYS A 211 7.83 16.64 -15.30
C LYS A 211 9.11 17.24 -15.86
N THR A 212 9.81 18.04 -15.07
CA THR A 212 11.07 18.68 -15.47
C THR A 212 12.28 17.82 -15.08
N VAL A 213 13.41 18.03 -15.74
CA VAL A 213 14.68 17.38 -15.38
C VAL A 213 15.12 17.87 -14.02
N GLU A 214 15.09 19.19 -13.82
CA GLU A 214 15.48 19.88 -12.60
C GLU A 214 14.66 19.38 -11.39
N GLY A 215 13.34 19.24 -11.54
CA GLY A 215 12.48 18.76 -10.46
C GLY A 215 12.74 17.29 -10.14
N ARG A 216 13.05 16.43 -11.12
CA ARG A 216 13.49 15.06 -10.87
C ARG A 216 14.85 14.99 -10.18
N ASP A 217 15.80 15.84 -10.55
CA ASP A 217 17.10 15.92 -9.89
C ASP A 217 16.95 16.38 -8.43
N GLU A 218 16.02 17.28 -8.15
CA GLU A 218 15.68 17.71 -6.80
C GLU A 218 15.05 16.58 -5.99
N ILE A 219 14.11 15.81 -6.58
CA ILE A 219 13.55 14.61 -5.95
C ILE A 219 14.67 13.62 -5.60
N ILE A 220 15.58 13.32 -6.52
CA ILE A 220 16.73 12.43 -6.29
C ILE A 220 17.61 12.96 -5.17
N HIS A 221 17.88 14.26 -5.10
CA HIS A 221 18.65 14.87 -4.01
C HIS A 221 18.03 14.58 -2.63
N TYR A 222 16.71 14.70 -2.49
CA TYR A 222 16.04 14.40 -1.24
C TYR A 222 15.91 12.89 -0.96
N MET A 223 15.83 12.05 -2.00
CA MET A 223 15.95 10.59 -1.83
C MET A 223 17.33 10.22 -1.26
N MET A 224 18.41 10.84 -1.75
CA MET A 224 19.77 10.69 -1.20
C MET A 224 19.84 11.13 0.27
N SER A 225 19.09 12.17 0.64
CA SER A 225 19.01 12.62 2.03
C SER A 225 18.36 11.60 2.95
N LEU A 226 17.32 10.85 2.48
CA LEU A 226 16.72 9.74 3.22
C LEU A 226 17.68 8.54 3.30
N GLN A 227 18.42 8.28 2.23
CA GLN A 227 19.42 7.21 2.22
C GLN A 227 20.57 7.51 3.21
N ASN A 228 21.05 8.73 3.25
CA ASN A 228 22.06 9.17 4.23
C ASN A 228 21.57 9.09 5.68
N LYS A 229 20.24 9.10 5.91
CA LYS A 229 19.62 8.89 7.22
C LYS A 229 19.42 7.42 7.57
N GLY A 230 19.70 6.50 6.63
CA GLY A 230 19.68 5.06 6.92
C GLY A 230 18.91 4.17 5.96
N ALA A 231 18.02 4.68 5.11
CA ALA A 231 17.34 3.83 4.12
C ALA A 231 18.36 3.22 3.15
N GLN A 232 18.27 1.92 2.87
CA GLN A 232 19.16 1.29 1.90
C GLN A 232 18.73 1.64 0.47
N ASN A 233 17.44 1.46 0.14
CA ASN A 233 16.88 1.81 -1.16
C ASN A 233 15.66 2.74 -0.97
N VAL A 234 15.48 3.69 -1.87
CA VAL A 234 14.35 4.63 -1.86
C VAL A 234 13.60 4.52 -3.18
N LEU A 235 12.33 4.18 -3.13
CA LEU A 235 11.42 4.12 -4.27
C LEU A 235 10.45 5.30 -4.18
N CYS A 236 10.64 6.33 -5.01
CA CYS A 236 9.75 7.49 -5.05
C CYS A 236 8.73 7.36 -6.18
N SER A 237 7.43 7.28 -5.84
CA SER A 237 6.36 7.29 -6.83
C SER A 237 5.94 8.73 -7.16
N MET A 238 5.68 9.01 -8.44
CA MET A 238 5.33 10.34 -8.96
C MET A 238 3.99 10.35 -9.69
N GLY A 239 3.10 9.42 -9.36
CA GLY A 239 1.78 9.31 -10.00
C GLY A 239 1.89 9.05 -11.51
N ALA A 240 1.30 9.94 -12.32
CA ALA A 240 1.33 9.84 -13.77
C ALA A 240 2.72 10.07 -14.38
N ASP A 241 3.67 10.60 -13.61
CA ASP A 241 5.02 10.90 -14.07
C ASP A 241 6.02 9.74 -13.78
N GLY A 242 5.50 8.58 -13.34
CA GLY A 242 6.28 7.35 -13.16
C GLY A 242 6.83 7.16 -11.75
N ALA A 243 8.04 6.61 -11.65
CA ALA A 243 8.73 6.39 -10.39
C ALA A 243 10.25 6.43 -10.56
N ILE A 244 10.95 6.73 -9.49
CA ILE A 244 12.41 6.73 -9.40
C ILE A 244 12.82 5.77 -8.29
N LEU A 245 13.81 4.92 -8.55
CA LEU A 245 14.48 4.08 -7.56
C LEU A 245 15.91 4.55 -7.38
N LEU A 246 16.29 4.85 -6.15
CA LEU A 246 17.68 5.05 -5.74
C LEU A 246 18.10 3.82 -4.93
N THR A 247 19.16 3.12 -5.39
CA THR A 247 19.64 1.87 -4.76
C THR A 247 20.72 2.14 -3.72
N ASP A 248 21.03 1.14 -2.90
CA ASP A 248 22.12 1.13 -1.93
C ASP A 248 23.51 1.28 -2.57
N THR A 249 23.62 1.02 -3.88
CA THR A 249 24.84 1.28 -4.69
C THR A 249 24.85 2.66 -5.33
N TRP A 250 23.93 3.54 -4.98
CA TRP A 250 23.76 4.89 -5.53
C TRP A 250 23.39 4.92 -7.03
N GLU A 251 22.93 3.81 -7.57
CA GLU A 251 22.35 3.77 -8.92
C GLU A 251 20.94 4.33 -8.92
N VAL A 252 20.63 5.12 -9.95
CA VAL A 252 19.31 5.71 -10.15
C VAL A 252 18.63 5.05 -11.35
N PHE A 253 17.48 4.45 -11.12
CA PHE A 253 16.63 3.91 -12.19
C PHE A 253 15.32 4.72 -12.27
N ILE A 254 14.88 5.01 -13.49
CA ILE A 254 13.62 5.70 -13.76
C ILE A 254 12.68 4.72 -14.45
N ALA A 255 11.54 4.49 -13.85
CA ALA A 255 10.54 3.60 -14.40
C ALA A 255 9.90 4.19 -15.68
N PRO A 256 9.51 3.32 -16.64
CA PRO A 256 8.71 3.79 -17.76
C PRO A 256 7.32 4.26 -17.28
N VAL A 257 6.77 5.24 -17.99
CA VAL A 257 5.41 5.71 -17.78
C VAL A 257 4.46 4.83 -18.57
N PHE A 258 3.53 4.18 -17.87
CA PHE A 258 2.49 3.37 -18.50
C PHE A 258 1.24 4.21 -18.78
N GLN A 259 0.68 4.05 -19.99
CA GLN A 259 -0.47 4.80 -20.42
C GLN A 259 -1.76 4.03 -20.17
N GLY A 260 -2.78 4.71 -19.64
CA GLY A 260 -4.10 4.12 -19.39
C GLY A 260 -5.08 5.15 -18.82
N LYS A 261 -6.35 4.79 -18.77
CA LYS A 261 -7.38 5.63 -18.14
C LYS A 261 -7.39 5.35 -16.64
N VAL A 262 -7.05 6.35 -15.84
CA VAL A 262 -7.11 6.27 -14.38
C VAL A 262 -8.57 6.12 -13.94
N ILE A 263 -8.83 5.07 -13.16
CA ILE A 263 -10.14 4.78 -12.54
C ILE A 263 -10.09 5.11 -11.06
N SER A 264 -8.99 4.72 -10.36
CA SER A 264 -8.78 4.99 -8.94
C SER A 264 -7.29 4.92 -8.61
N ALA A 265 -6.77 5.89 -7.86
CA ALA A 265 -5.38 5.84 -7.39
C ALA A 265 -5.21 5.05 -6.07
N VAL A 266 -6.31 4.59 -5.46
CA VAL A 266 -6.29 3.85 -4.18
C VAL A 266 -5.57 2.51 -4.36
N GLY A 267 -4.60 2.22 -3.50
CA GLY A 267 -3.82 0.98 -3.54
C GLY A 267 -2.74 0.92 -4.62
N SER A 268 -2.57 1.95 -5.46
CA SER A 268 -1.52 1.97 -6.50
C SER A 268 -0.12 1.93 -5.90
N GLY A 269 0.13 2.66 -4.80
CA GLY A 269 1.38 2.63 -4.08
C GLY A 269 1.68 1.25 -3.47
N ASP A 270 0.67 0.61 -2.89
CA ASP A 270 0.78 -0.73 -2.31
C ASP A 270 1.04 -1.77 -3.41
N SER A 271 0.35 -1.64 -4.55
CA SER A 271 0.59 -2.48 -5.74
C SER A 271 2.02 -2.32 -6.26
N MET A 272 2.56 -1.09 -6.25
CA MET A 272 3.96 -0.83 -6.64
C MET A 272 4.95 -1.55 -5.71
N VAL A 273 4.74 -1.53 -4.40
CA VAL A 273 5.57 -2.28 -3.44
C VAL A 273 5.49 -3.77 -3.73
N ALA A 274 4.27 -4.31 -3.94
CA ALA A 274 4.08 -5.73 -4.22
C ALA A 274 4.77 -6.16 -5.53
N GLY A 275 4.58 -5.40 -6.61
CA GLY A 275 5.22 -5.67 -7.90
C GLY A 275 6.74 -5.56 -7.82
N PHE A 276 7.27 -4.57 -7.09
CA PHE A 276 8.71 -4.45 -6.86
C PHE A 276 9.28 -5.67 -6.13
N LEU A 277 8.64 -6.11 -5.05
CA LEU A 277 9.07 -7.29 -4.30
C LEU A 277 8.96 -8.58 -5.14
N ALA A 278 7.90 -8.72 -5.93
CA ALA A 278 7.74 -9.85 -6.85
C ALA A 278 8.86 -9.88 -7.90
N GLY A 279 9.14 -8.75 -8.55
CA GLY A 279 10.20 -8.63 -9.54
C GLY A 279 11.58 -8.91 -8.97
N LEU A 280 11.85 -8.39 -7.77
CA LEU A 280 13.10 -8.64 -7.08
C LEU A 280 13.26 -10.12 -6.69
N ASP A 281 12.18 -10.77 -6.30
CA ASP A 281 12.22 -12.21 -5.95
C ASP A 281 12.44 -13.09 -7.18
N GLU A 282 11.85 -12.73 -8.33
CA GLU A 282 11.96 -13.43 -9.60
C GLU A 282 13.35 -13.33 -10.24
N LYS A 283 13.91 -12.13 -10.32
CA LYS A 283 15.12 -11.85 -11.13
C LYS A 283 16.35 -11.42 -10.33
N LYS A 284 16.19 -10.98 -9.07
CA LYS A 284 17.25 -10.34 -8.28
C LYS A 284 17.85 -9.10 -8.97
N ASP A 285 17.04 -8.38 -9.74
CA ASP A 285 17.40 -7.25 -10.57
C ASP A 285 16.54 -6.04 -10.19
N MET A 286 17.19 -4.92 -9.85
CA MET A 286 16.52 -3.73 -9.32
C MET A 286 15.74 -2.98 -10.40
N GLU A 287 16.23 -2.94 -11.63
CA GLU A 287 15.55 -2.28 -12.74
C GLU A 287 14.29 -3.05 -13.16
N TYR A 288 14.40 -4.39 -13.24
CA TYR A 288 13.25 -5.25 -13.48
C TYR A 288 12.21 -5.13 -12.36
N ALA A 289 12.65 -5.12 -11.09
CA ALA A 289 11.78 -4.93 -9.93
C ALA A 289 11.03 -3.59 -9.98
N LEU A 290 11.74 -2.50 -10.31
CA LEU A 290 11.13 -1.19 -10.50
C LEU A 290 10.11 -1.20 -11.63
N ARG A 291 10.41 -1.81 -12.76
CA ARG A 291 9.51 -1.91 -13.92
C ARG A 291 8.23 -2.67 -13.57
N LEU A 292 8.34 -3.84 -12.93
CA LEU A 292 7.18 -4.62 -12.50
C LEU A 292 6.38 -3.90 -11.42
N GLY A 293 7.04 -3.22 -10.47
CA GLY A 293 6.41 -2.38 -9.46
C GLY A 293 5.60 -1.24 -10.06
N SER A 294 6.21 -0.50 -11.01
CA SER A 294 5.56 0.61 -11.71
C SER A 294 4.37 0.13 -12.54
N ALA A 295 4.49 -1.02 -13.21
CA ALA A 295 3.39 -1.65 -13.94
C ALA A 295 2.25 -2.05 -13.00
N ALA A 296 2.55 -2.63 -11.82
CA ALA A 296 1.55 -3.01 -10.83
C ALA A 296 0.81 -1.79 -10.28
N GLY A 297 1.53 -0.72 -9.94
CA GLY A 297 0.93 0.55 -9.52
C GLY A 297 0.01 1.15 -10.59
N SER A 298 0.46 1.17 -11.84
CA SER A 298 -0.31 1.71 -12.97
C SER A 298 -1.53 0.84 -13.29
N ALA A 299 -1.37 -0.50 -13.34
CA ALA A 299 -2.47 -1.43 -13.55
C ALA A 299 -3.56 -1.28 -12.46
N GLY A 300 -3.14 -1.11 -11.19
CA GLY A 300 -4.05 -0.79 -10.08
C GLY A 300 -4.83 0.50 -10.34
N ALA A 301 -4.14 1.57 -10.78
CA ALA A 301 -4.77 2.84 -11.09
C ALA A 301 -5.79 2.76 -12.25
N PHE A 302 -5.60 1.83 -13.18
CA PHE A 302 -6.47 1.62 -14.35
C PHE A 302 -7.59 0.59 -14.08
N SER A 303 -7.68 0.04 -12.88
CA SER A 303 -8.63 -0.99 -12.50
C SER A 303 -9.61 -0.52 -11.42
N ARG A 304 -10.74 -1.22 -11.28
CA ARG A 304 -11.58 -1.10 -10.09
C ARG A 304 -11.02 -2.00 -9.00
N GLY A 305 -10.38 -1.40 -8.02
CA GLY A 305 -9.62 -2.11 -6.98
C GLY A 305 -8.22 -2.52 -7.48
N LEU A 306 -7.67 -3.57 -6.90
CA LEU A 306 -6.32 -4.03 -7.24
C LEU A 306 -6.35 -4.85 -8.53
N ALA A 307 -5.35 -4.65 -9.40
CA ALA A 307 -5.23 -5.37 -10.68
C ALA A 307 -4.91 -6.86 -10.46
N ASP A 308 -5.26 -7.70 -11.44
CA ASP A 308 -4.83 -9.08 -11.52
C ASP A 308 -3.39 -9.21 -12.06
N GLY A 309 -2.77 -10.37 -11.81
CA GLY A 309 -1.38 -10.60 -12.18
C GLY A 309 -1.14 -10.62 -13.69
N GLU A 310 -2.08 -11.08 -14.49
CA GLU A 310 -1.97 -11.11 -15.96
C GLU A 310 -1.93 -9.68 -16.51
N THR A 311 -2.84 -8.81 -16.05
CA THR A 311 -2.88 -7.40 -16.43
C THR A 311 -1.57 -6.69 -16.07
N ILE A 312 -1.04 -6.95 -14.85
CA ILE A 312 0.24 -6.38 -14.40
C ILE A 312 1.38 -6.82 -15.31
N ARG A 313 1.52 -8.14 -15.56
CA ARG A 313 2.60 -8.69 -16.38
C ARG A 313 2.52 -8.22 -17.83
N LYS A 314 1.34 -8.20 -18.41
CA LYS A 314 1.11 -7.68 -19.76
C LYS A 314 1.53 -6.21 -19.86
N LEU A 315 1.20 -5.39 -18.87
CA LEU A 315 1.59 -3.98 -18.87
C LEU A 315 3.11 -3.83 -18.71
N ALA A 316 3.73 -4.65 -17.87
CA ALA A 316 5.19 -4.70 -17.72
C ALA A 316 5.91 -5.23 -18.97
N GLY A 317 5.23 -5.93 -19.88
CA GLY A 317 5.82 -6.58 -21.04
C GLY A 317 6.61 -7.84 -20.68
N VAL A 318 6.13 -8.64 -19.72
CA VAL A 318 6.77 -9.87 -19.22
C VAL A 318 5.72 -10.96 -19.00
#